data_90f0f4715f431c0c38b701c80c3867fd
#
_entry.id   90f0f4715f431c0c38b701c80c3867fd
#
_cell.length_a   1.000
_cell.length_b   1.000
_cell.length_c   1.000
_cell.angle_alpha   90.00
_cell.angle_beta   90.00
_cell.angle_gamma   90.00
#
_symmetry.space_group_name_H-M   'P 1'
#
loop_
_entity.id
_entity.type
_entity.pdbx_description
1 polymer ?
#
loop_
_entity_poly.entity_id
_entity_poly.type
_entity_poly.pdbx_seq_one_letter_code
_entity_poly.pdbx_strand_id
1 'polypeptide(L)'
;FSPAALFSDVVRRWLMYGTLVLAMVPGIQSGIGLNFGISLGISSGLLGAVLAMEIAFVRDWSTVHGAGAPWMTLLLALAFGVLFAAIVGTLYGMLLNRVKGSEMTVSTYVGFSVIAFMNIVWLSLAFTNGELSWPLQGQGLRNTASLSGSFGGLLSNPDVVQATQPEWLHWLAFRVGDFTIPLGLILVFGLLCFFVWLFFRSKTGIAMSGAGENQLFT
;
A
#
# COMPACT_ATOMS: atom_id res chain seq x y z
N PHE A 1 27.58 -9.87 -3.82
CA PHE A 1 26.47 -9.53 -2.88
C PHE A 1 26.99 -9.73 -1.46
N SER A 2 26.97 -8.67 -0.61
CA SER A 2 27.31 -8.82 0.79
C SER A 2 26.15 -9.49 1.55
N PRO A 3 26.42 -10.40 2.50
CA PRO A 3 25.37 -11.03 3.30
C PRO A 3 24.50 -9.99 4.04
N ALA A 4 25.08 -8.86 4.41
CA ALA A 4 24.39 -7.77 5.06
C ALA A 4 23.34 -7.08 4.17
N ALA A 5 23.65 -6.86 2.89
CA ALA A 5 22.70 -6.31 1.91
C ALA A 5 21.53 -7.26 1.69
N LEU A 6 21.80 -8.57 1.61
CA LEU A 6 20.73 -9.58 1.49
C LEU A 6 19.81 -9.58 2.71
N PHE A 7 20.36 -9.50 3.91
CA PHE A 7 19.55 -9.43 5.13
C PHE A 7 18.67 -8.18 5.17
N SER A 8 19.24 -7.03 4.81
CA SER A 8 18.50 -5.76 4.74
C SER A 8 17.32 -5.84 3.75
N ASP A 9 17.53 -6.47 2.59
CA ASP A 9 16.48 -6.69 1.60
C ASP A 9 15.39 -7.66 2.11
N VAL A 10 15.78 -8.72 2.81
CA VAL A 10 14.84 -9.66 3.44
C VAL A 10 13.97 -8.94 4.46
N VAL A 11 14.54 -8.14 5.35
CA VAL A 11 13.77 -7.36 6.34
C VAL A 11 12.79 -6.42 5.67
N ARG A 12 13.21 -5.69 4.63
CA ARG A 12 12.34 -4.79 3.87
C ARG A 12 11.16 -5.54 3.24
N ARG A 13 11.44 -6.65 2.56
CA ARG A 13 10.41 -7.50 1.94
C ARG A 13 9.48 -8.11 2.97
N TRP A 14 10.01 -8.56 4.09
CA TRP A 14 9.22 -9.12 5.18
C TRP A 14 8.21 -8.10 5.74
N LEU A 15 8.62 -6.85 5.95
CA LEU A 15 7.73 -5.78 6.39
C LEU A 15 6.65 -5.48 5.34
N MET A 16 7.01 -5.43 4.05
CA MET A 16 6.06 -5.21 2.96
C MET A 16 5.02 -6.33 2.87
N TYR A 17 5.45 -7.58 2.84
CA TYR A 17 4.51 -8.72 2.80
C TYR A 17 3.76 -8.90 4.12
N GLY A 18 4.38 -8.57 5.24
CA GLY A 18 3.73 -8.55 6.56
C GLY A 18 2.51 -7.64 6.62
N THR A 19 2.55 -6.47 5.96
CA THR A 19 1.38 -5.59 5.87
C THR A 19 0.22 -6.21 5.09
N LEU A 20 0.51 -6.96 4.01
CA LEU A 20 -0.51 -7.69 3.25
C LEU A 20 -1.12 -8.83 4.06
N VAL A 21 -0.28 -9.57 4.79
CA VAL A 21 -0.76 -10.63 5.70
C VAL A 21 -1.63 -10.03 6.80
N LEU A 22 -1.22 -8.90 7.37
CA LEU A 22 -2.00 -8.20 8.40
C LEU A 22 -3.38 -7.78 7.88
N ALA A 23 -3.48 -7.37 6.61
CA ALA A 23 -4.75 -7.02 5.98
C ALA A 23 -5.70 -8.22 5.79
N MET A 24 -5.18 -9.47 5.80
CA MET A 24 -6.01 -10.68 5.74
C MET A 24 -6.63 -11.06 7.09
N VAL A 25 -6.04 -10.64 8.20
CA VAL A 25 -6.46 -11.05 9.55
C VAL A 25 -7.95 -10.80 9.82
N PRO A 26 -8.52 -9.63 9.50
CA PRO A 26 -9.95 -9.39 9.70
C PRO A 26 -10.85 -10.37 8.92
N GLY A 27 -10.50 -10.68 7.66
CA GLY A 27 -11.25 -11.63 6.85
C GLY A 27 -11.24 -13.04 7.41
N ILE A 28 -10.10 -13.51 7.89
CA ILE A 28 -9.96 -14.84 8.50
C ILE A 28 -10.75 -14.91 9.81
N GLN A 29 -10.65 -13.90 10.66
CA GLN A 29 -11.35 -13.88 11.95
C GLN A 29 -12.87 -13.74 11.82
N SER A 30 -13.36 -13.18 10.70
CA SER A 30 -14.81 -13.14 10.43
C SER A 30 -15.38 -14.46 9.87
N GLY A 31 -14.58 -15.50 9.72
CA GLY A 31 -15.02 -16.79 9.19
C GLY A 31 -15.22 -16.84 7.67
N ILE A 32 -14.92 -15.76 6.94
CA ILE A 32 -14.98 -15.72 5.47
C ILE A 32 -13.87 -16.56 4.85
N GLY A 33 -12.81 -16.85 5.60
CA GLY A 33 -11.64 -17.57 5.12
C GLY A 33 -10.63 -16.66 4.41
N LEU A 34 -9.86 -17.24 3.46
CA LEU A 34 -8.87 -16.48 2.69
C LEU A 34 -9.59 -15.51 1.74
N ASN A 35 -9.44 -14.23 2.01
CA ASN A 35 -10.04 -13.19 1.19
C ASN A 35 -9.06 -12.71 0.10
N PHE A 36 -9.34 -13.03 -1.14
CA PHE A 36 -8.56 -12.58 -2.31
C PHE A 36 -8.83 -11.11 -2.69
N GLY A 37 -9.66 -10.41 -1.93
CA GLY A 37 -9.91 -8.96 -2.07
C GLY A 37 -8.71 -8.06 -1.78
N ILE A 38 -7.58 -8.62 -1.34
CA ILE A 38 -6.30 -7.88 -1.22
C ILE A 38 -5.91 -7.21 -2.53
N SER A 39 -6.17 -7.82 -3.67
CA SER A 39 -5.91 -7.23 -4.99
C SER A 39 -6.63 -5.89 -5.20
N LEU A 40 -7.84 -5.74 -4.65
CA LEU A 40 -8.58 -4.48 -4.68
C LEU A 40 -7.89 -3.40 -3.83
N GLY A 41 -7.42 -3.77 -2.65
CA GLY A 41 -6.67 -2.88 -1.76
C GLY A 41 -5.36 -2.39 -2.39
N ILE A 42 -4.59 -3.30 -2.98
CA ILE A 42 -3.35 -2.98 -3.69
C ILE A 42 -3.63 -2.04 -4.87
N SER A 43 -4.62 -2.35 -5.70
CA SER A 43 -5.01 -1.52 -6.85
C SER A 43 -5.48 -0.13 -6.42
N SER A 44 -6.26 -0.05 -5.34
CA SER A 44 -6.71 1.23 -4.77
C SER A 44 -5.54 2.08 -4.25
N GLY A 45 -4.60 1.44 -3.54
CA GLY A 45 -3.39 2.10 -3.06
C GLY A 45 -2.49 2.58 -4.21
N LEU A 46 -2.36 1.78 -5.26
CA LEU A 46 -1.59 2.12 -6.45
C LEU A 46 -2.19 3.33 -7.19
N LEU A 47 -3.52 3.34 -7.39
CA LEU A 47 -4.23 4.50 -7.96
C LEU A 47 -4.04 5.75 -7.12
N GLY A 48 -4.15 5.64 -5.80
CA GLY A 48 -3.93 6.75 -4.88
C GLY A 48 -2.52 7.30 -4.96
N ALA A 49 -1.51 6.43 -5.00
CA ALA A 49 -0.11 6.82 -5.11
C ALA A 49 0.18 7.55 -6.42
N VAL A 50 -0.30 7.01 -7.53
CA VAL A 50 -0.09 7.58 -8.87
C VAL A 50 -0.75 8.95 -9.01
N LEU A 51 -2.00 9.09 -8.56
CA LEU A 51 -2.70 10.39 -8.60
C LEU A 51 -2.02 11.42 -7.70
N ALA A 52 -1.53 11.01 -6.54
CA ALA A 52 -0.80 11.92 -5.65
C ALA A 52 0.51 12.41 -6.28
N MET A 53 1.25 11.52 -6.95
CA MET A 53 2.48 11.88 -7.66
C MET A 53 2.21 12.83 -8.83
N GLU A 54 1.15 12.60 -9.60
CA GLU A 54 0.74 13.49 -10.69
C GLU A 54 0.34 14.88 -10.18
N ILE A 55 -0.45 14.95 -9.10
CA ILE A 55 -0.84 16.23 -8.49
C ILE A 55 0.38 16.97 -7.94
N ALA A 56 1.29 16.26 -7.28
CA ALA A 56 2.51 16.85 -6.75
C ALA A 56 3.40 17.41 -7.87
N PHE A 57 3.46 16.73 -9.01
CA PHE A 57 4.20 17.17 -10.17
C PHE A 57 3.55 18.39 -10.83
N VAL A 58 2.26 18.34 -11.14
CA VAL A 58 1.52 19.43 -11.79
C VAL A 58 1.52 20.71 -10.93
N ARG A 59 1.53 20.56 -9.61
CA ARG A 59 1.57 21.67 -8.65
C ARG A 59 2.98 22.11 -8.27
N ASP A 60 4.00 21.48 -8.83
CA ASP A 60 5.42 21.75 -8.57
C ASP A 60 5.77 21.83 -7.08
N TRP A 61 5.32 20.81 -6.33
CA TRP A 61 5.50 20.77 -4.87
C TRP A 61 6.97 20.70 -4.45
N SER A 62 7.85 20.24 -5.32
CA SER A 62 9.29 20.24 -5.07
C SER A 62 9.85 21.65 -4.84
N THR A 63 9.38 22.65 -5.59
CA THR A 63 9.77 24.05 -5.43
C THR A 63 9.02 24.73 -4.30
N VAL A 64 7.74 24.40 -4.08
CA VAL A 64 6.88 25.07 -3.08
C VAL A 64 7.17 24.58 -1.66
N HIS A 65 7.40 23.29 -1.46
CA HIS A 65 7.50 22.65 -0.13
C HIS A 65 8.91 22.13 0.19
N GLY A 66 9.84 22.15 -0.77
CA GLY A 66 11.22 21.70 -0.55
C GLY A 66 11.29 20.29 0.07
N ALA A 67 11.99 20.15 1.19
CA ALA A 67 12.13 18.86 1.92
C ALA A 67 10.80 18.29 2.44
N GLY A 68 9.74 19.08 2.54
CA GLY A 68 8.41 18.63 2.93
C GLY A 68 7.59 17.99 1.81
N ALA A 69 7.97 18.23 0.54
CA ALA A 69 7.23 17.73 -0.62
C ALA A 69 7.03 16.20 -0.62
N PRO A 70 8.02 15.35 -0.34
CA PRO A 70 7.83 13.90 -0.29
C PRO A 70 6.81 13.45 0.77
N TRP A 71 6.78 14.12 1.92
CA TRP A 71 5.82 13.82 2.99
C TRP A 71 4.41 14.21 2.62
N MET A 72 4.22 15.38 2.02
CA MET A 72 2.91 15.83 1.53
C MET A 72 2.39 14.88 0.44
N THR A 73 3.26 14.47 -0.48
CA THR A 73 2.90 13.49 -1.51
C THR A 73 2.53 12.14 -0.93
N LEU A 74 3.27 11.66 0.08
CA LEU A 74 2.97 10.42 0.79
C LEU A 74 1.63 10.50 1.52
N LEU A 75 1.36 11.59 2.24
CA LEU A 75 0.08 11.78 2.94
C LEU A 75 -1.09 11.86 1.96
N LEU A 76 -0.92 12.54 0.84
CA LEU A 76 -1.94 12.60 -0.20
C LEU A 76 -2.17 11.23 -0.85
N ALA A 77 -1.11 10.47 -1.09
CA ALA A 77 -1.19 9.10 -1.60
C ALA A 77 -1.96 8.19 -0.64
N LEU A 78 -1.70 8.29 0.67
CA LEU A 78 -2.44 7.58 1.69
C LEU A 78 -3.91 8.00 1.73
N ALA A 79 -4.21 9.30 1.68
CA ALA A 79 -5.57 9.81 1.68
C ALA A 79 -6.39 9.30 0.48
N PHE A 80 -5.85 9.39 -0.73
CA PHE A 80 -6.50 8.83 -1.92
C PHE A 80 -6.57 7.31 -1.88
N GLY A 81 -5.53 6.63 -1.44
CA GLY A 81 -5.52 5.18 -1.30
C GLY A 81 -6.63 4.70 -0.37
N VAL A 82 -6.78 5.33 0.80
CA VAL A 82 -7.85 5.03 1.76
C VAL A 82 -9.23 5.35 1.18
N LEU A 83 -9.38 6.48 0.49
CA LEU A 83 -10.64 6.86 -0.15
C LEU A 83 -11.08 5.83 -1.19
N PHE A 84 -10.18 5.46 -2.11
CA PHE A 84 -10.48 4.45 -3.13
C PHE A 84 -10.72 3.07 -2.51
N ALA A 85 -9.91 2.69 -1.52
CA ALA A 85 -10.09 1.43 -0.82
C ALA A 85 -11.44 1.37 -0.08
N ALA A 86 -11.89 2.48 0.50
CA ALA A 86 -13.20 2.55 1.15
C ALA A 86 -14.35 2.39 0.14
N ILE A 87 -14.28 3.06 -1.01
CA ILE A 87 -15.30 2.95 -2.06
C ILE A 87 -15.34 1.53 -2.63
N VAL A 88 -14.20 1.05 -3.12
CA VAL A 88 -14.09 -0.27 -3.76
C VAL A 88 -14.35 -1.40 -2.76
N GLY A 89 -13.85 -1.27 -1.53
CA GLY A 89 -14.08 -2.22 -0.45
C GLY A 89 -15.56 -2.31 -0.04
N THR A 90 -16.28 -1.18 -0.01
CA THR A 90 -17.73 -1.17 0.25
C THR A 90 -18.49 -1.89 -0.84
N LEU A 91 -18.20 -1.61 -2.11
CA LEU A 91 -18.83 -2.28 -3.26
C LEU A 91 -18.54 -3.78 -3.24
N TYR A 92 -17.31 -4.15 -2.96
CA TYR A 92 -16.89 -5.54 -2.82
C TYR A 92 -17.58 -6.25 -1.66
N GLY A 93 -17.70 -5.61 -0.49
CA GLY A 93 -18.43 -6.15 0.65
C GLY A 93 -19.92 -6.37 0.35
N MET A 94 -20.55 -5.42 -0.36
CA MET A 94 -21.94 -5.59 -0.83
C MET A 94 -22.08 -6.77 -1.79
N LEU A 95 -21.11 -6.98 -2.68
CA LEU A 95 -21.08 -8.11 -3.59
C LEU A 95 -20.99 -9.43 -2.83
N LEU A 96 -20.02 -9.56 -1.91
CA LEU A 96 -19.84 -10.78 -1.11
C LEU A 96 -21.07 -11.10 -0.26
N ASN A 97 -21.73 -10.09 0.28
CA ASN A 97 -22.95 -10.28 1.08
C ASN A 97 -24.13 -10.85 0.25
N ARG A 98 -24.12 -10.65 -1.09
CA ARG A 98 -25.14 -11.23 -1.98
C ARG A 98 -24.85 -12.68 -2.39
N VAL A 99 -23.60 -13.13 -2.28
CA VAL A 99 -23.12 -14.43 -2.83
C VAL A 99 -22.78 -15.39 -1.68
N LYS A 100 -23.67 -15.44 -0.67
CA LYS A 100 -23.46 -16.29 0.53
C LYS A 100 -23.21 -17.75 0.16
N GLY A 101 -22.17 -18.35 0.72
CA GLY A 101 -21.76 -19.74 0.51
C GLY A 101 -20.76 -19.95 -0.64
N SER A 102 -20.51 -18.95 -1.48
CA SER A 102 -19.52 -19.01 -2.56
C SER A 102 -18.53 -17.82 -2.53
N GLU A 103 -18.35 -17.21 -1.35
CA GLU A 103 -17.57 -15.99 -1.15
C GLU A 103 -16.12 -16.18 -1.61
N MET A 104 -15.50 -17.31 -1.32
CA MET A 104 -14.12 -17.60 -1.69
C MET A 104 -13.94 -17.67 -3.21
N THR A 105 -14.88 -18.32 -3.91
CA THR A 105 -14.84 -18.44 -5.37
C THR A 105 -15.03 -17.08 -6.04
N VAL A 106 -16.04 -16.32 -5.63
CA VAL A 106 -16.30 -14.98 -6.17
C VAL A 106 -15.17 -14.02 -5.87
N SER A 107 -14.62 -14.07 -4.66
CA SER A 107 -13.44 -13.29 -4.24
C SER A 107 -12.25 -13.53 -5.16
N THR A 108 -12.00 -14.79 -5.54
CA THR A 108 -10.91 -15.15 -6.46
C THR A 108 -11.13 -14.56 -7.86
N TYR A 109 -12.33 -14.69 -8.41
CA TYR A 109 -12.65 -14.11 -9.73
C TYR A 109 -12.56 -12.59 -9.73
N VAL A 110 -13.07 -11.93 -8.70
CA VAL A 110 -12.98 -10.48 -8.55
C VAL A 110 -11.53 -10.04 -8.44
N GLY A 111 -10.71 -10.76 -7.65
CA GLY A 111 -9.29 -10.48 -7.51
C GLY A 111 -8.54 -10.49 -8.84
N PHE A 112 -8.74 -11.51 -9.66
CA PHE A 112 -8.14 -11.57 -11.02
C PHE A 112 -8.69 -10.52 -11.96
N SER A 113 -10.01 -10.27 -11.94
CA SER A 113 -10.65 -9.26 -12.78
C SER A 113 -10.15 -7.85 -12.49
N VAL A 114 -9.90 -7.53 -11.21
CA VAL A 114 -9.37 -6.22 -10.82
C VAL A 114 -7.94 -6.01 -11.30
N ILE A 115 -7.11 -7.06 -11.31
CA ILE A 115 -5.75 -6.96 -11.87
C ILE A 115 -5.81 -6.66 -13.36
N ALA A 116 -6.67 -7.37 -14.11
CA ALA A 116 -6.86 -7.13 -15.53
C ALA A 116 -7.41 -5.72 -15.82
N PHE A 117 -8.42 -5.29 -15.05
CA PHE A 117 -8.98 -3.95 -15.14
C PHE A 117 -7.94 -2.87 -14.82
N MET A 118 -7.11 -3.07 -13.79
CA MET A 118 -6.06 -2.13 -13.43
C MET A 118 -5.02 -1.97 -14.53
N ASN A 119 -4.70 -3.04 -15.26
CA ASN A 119 -3.80 -2.96 -16.41
C ASN A 119 -4.39 -2.06 -17.52
N ILE A 120 -5.69 -2.14 -17.77
CA ILE A 120 -6.37 -1.26 -18.74
C ILE A 120 -6.36 0.19 -18.28
N VAL A 121 -6.70 0.42 -17.00
CA VAL A 121 -6.67 1.76 -16.40
C VAL A 121 -5.27 2.35 -16.49
N TRP A 122 -4.25 1.56 -16.17
CA TRP A 122 -2.85 1.96 -16.23
C TRP A 122 -2.40 2.42 -17.62
N LEU A 123 -2.88 1.75 -18.67
CA LEU A 123 -2.59 2.12 -20.05
C LEU A 123 -3.34 3.36 -20.53
N SER A 124 -4.55 3.58 -19.99
CA SER A 124 -5.43 4.68 -20.40
C SER A 124 -5.15 6.00 -19.68
N LEU A 125 -4.49 5.97 -18.51
CA LEU A 125 -4.15 7.17 -17.75
C LEU A 125 -3.08 7.98 -18.48
N ALA A 126 -3.43 9.21 -18.84
CA ALA A 126 -2.49 10.18 -19.40
C ALA A 126 -1.80 10.94 -18.26
N PHE A 127 -0.52 10.68 -18.05
CA PHE A 127 0.30 11.38 -17.07
C PHE A 127 1.15 12.44 -17.73
N THR A 128 1.29 13.60 -17.10
CA THR A 128 2.20 14.67 -17.50
C THR A 128 3.58 14.53 -16.86
N ASN A 129 3.64 13.83 -15.71
CA ASN A 129 4.90 13.56 -15.03
C ASN A 129 5.76 12.59 -15.85
N GLY A 130 6.96 13.03 -16.27
CA GLY A 130 7.90 12.24 -17.06
C GLY A 130 8.40 10.96 -16.36
N GLU A 131 8.34 10.88 -15.03
CA GLU A 131 8.67 9.67 -14.29
C GLU A 131 7.53 8.64 -14.33
N LEU A 132 6.29 9.10 -14.42
CA LEU A 132 5.11 8.26 -14.58
C LEU A 132 4.80 7.96 -16.04
N SER A 133 5.05 8.92 -16.93
CA SER A 133 4.93 8.73 -18.35
C SER A 133 6.24 8.17 -18.90
N TRP A 134 6.26 6.88 -19.16
CA TRP A 134 7.38 6.34 -19.93
C TRP A 134 7.40 7.02 -21.29
N PRO A 135 8.54 7.61 -21.75
CA PRO A 135 8.61 8.12 -23.10
C PRO A 135 8.40 6.98 -24.08
N LEU A 136 7.31 7.04 -24.84
CA LEU A 136 6.90 6.05 -25.85
C LEU A 136 7.80 6.03 -27.08
N GLN A 137 9.07 6.31 -26.94
CA GLN A 137 10.06 6.16 -28.01
C GLN A 137 10.57 4.72 -28.14
N GLY A 138 10.10 3.79 -27.28
CA GLY A 138 10.43 2.39 -27.31
C GLY A 138 9.18 1.52 -27.50
N GLN A 139 9.36 0.40 -28.15
CA GLN A 139 8.35 -0.65 -28.30
C GLN A 139 8.07 -1.32 -26.95
N GLY A 140 7.13 -0.80 -26.17
CA GLY A 140 6.79 -1.43 -24.90
C GLY A 140 5.61 -0.76 -24.19
N LEU A 141 4.82 -1.59 -23.53
CA LEU A 141 3.74 -1.17 -22.63
C LEU A 141 4.35 -0.63 -21.33
N ARG A 142 3.79 0.44 -20.80
CA ARG A 142 4.13 0.94 -19.48
C ARG A 142 3.85 -0.14 -18.42
N ASN A 143 4.89 -0.69 -17.82
CA ASN A 143 4.77 -1.79 -16.87
C ASN A 143 5.15 -1.41 -15.43
N THR A 144 5.90 -0.33 -15.25
CA THR A 144 6.38 0.11 -13.94
C THR A 144 6.35 1.62 -13.84
N ALA A 145 6.06 2.15 -12.63
CA ALA A 145 6.27 3.55 -12.29
C ALA A 145 7.35 3.65 -11.22
N SER A 146 8.26 4.60 -11.38
CA SER A 146 9.29 4.86 -10.37
C SER A 146 8.73 5.76 -9.28
N LEU A 147 8.93 5.35 -8.03
CA LEU A 147 8.59 6.14 -6.84
C LEU A 147 9.79 6.96 -6.35
N SER A 148 10.98 6.75 -6.94
CA SER A 148 12.25 7.29 -6.45
C SER A 148 12.32 8.82 -6.48
N GLY A 149 11.68 9.45 -7.46
CA GLY A 149 11.62 10.92 -7.57
C GLY A 149 10.57 11.60 -6.69
N SER A 150 9.70 10.82 -6.03
CA SER A 150 8.61 11.35 -5.20
C SER A 150 8.82 11.02 -3.72
N PHE A 151 8.26 9.93 -3.25
CA PHE A 151 8.36 9.49 -1.85
C PHE A 151 9.01 8.11 -1.70
N GLY A 152 9.51 7.55 -2.79
CA GLY A 152 10.17 6.25 -2.77
C GLY A 152 11.43 6.25 -1.91
N GLY A 153 11.52 5.29 -0.99
CA GLY A 153 12.67 5.17 -0.10
C GLY A 153 12.66 6.07 1.13
N LEU A 154 11.68 6.99 1.27
CA LEU A 154 11.56 7.92 2.39
C LEU A 154 11.57 7.25 3.78
N LEU A 155 11.07 6.03 3.87
CA LEU A 155 10.97 5.26 5.12
C LEU A 155 11.95 4.09 5.19
N SER A 156 12.72 3.84 4.12
CA SER A 156 13.49 2.60 4.02
C SER A 156 14.91 2.75 3.48
N ASN A 157 15.21 3.84 2.78
CA ASN A 157 16.51 4.04 2.14
C ASN A 157 17.28 5.17 2.83
N PRO A 158 18.40 4.87 3.52
CA PRO A 158 19.20 5.88 4.21
C PRO A 158 19.76 6.94 3.25
N ASP A 159 20.14 6.57 2.04
CA ASP A 159 20.70 7.51 1.07
C ASP A 159 19.65 8.55 0.63
N VAL A 160 18.39 8.12 0.45
CA VAL A 160 17.27 9.02 0.14
C VAL A 160 16.95 9.92 1.33
N VAL A 161 16.87 9.35 2.54
CA VAL A 161 16.54 10.09 3.76
C VAL A 161 17.61 11.15 4.05
N GLN A 162 18.89 10.80 3.94
CA GLN A 162 19.99 11.74 4.17
C GLN A 162 20.08 12.84 3.11
N ALA A 163 19.76 12.52 1.86
CA ALA A 163 19.80 13.49 0.76
C ALA A 163 18.61 14.47 0.75
N THR A 164 17.43 14.03 1.21
CA THR A 164 16.19 14.80 1.04
C THR A 164 15.61 15.34 2.34
N GLN A 165 15.99 14.77 3.49
CA GLN A 165 15.37 15.10 4.76
C GLN A 165 16.35 15.81 5.72
N PRO A 166 15.82 16.64 6.65
CA PRO A 166 16.64 17.27 7.70
C PRO A 166 17.24 16.23 8.65
N GLU A 167 18.36 16.55 9.28
CA GLU A 167 19.14 15.64 10.13
C GLU A 167 18.33 14.95 11.22
N TRP A 168 17.35 15.64 11.80
CA TRP A 168 16.49 15.08 12.85
C TRP A 168 15.56 13.94 12.37
N LEU A 169 15.44 13.70 11.05
CA LEU A 169 14.70 12.58 10.47
C LEU A 169 15.60 11.43 9.98
N HIS A 170 16.93 11.58 10.05
CA HIS A 170 17.86 10.54 9.58
C HIS A 170 17.75 9.21 10.34
N TRP A 171 17.14 9.21 11.51
CA TRP A 171 16.84 7.99 12.26
C TRP A 171 15.78 7.09 11.60
N LEU A 172 14.98 7.59 10.65
CA LEU A 172 13.98 6.79 9.93
C LEU A 172 14.60 5.65 9.12
N ALA A 173 15.77 5.88 8.56
CA ALA A 173 16.55 4.84 7.91
C ALA A 173 18.04 5.18 8.10
N PHE A 174 18.78 4.28 8.68
CA PHE A 174 20.21 4.45 8.90
C PHE A 174 20.98 3.19 8.55
N ARG A 175 22.29 3.37 8.32
CA ARG A 175 23.19 2.29 7.97
C ARG A 175 24.15 2.04 9.14
N VAL A 176 24.28 0.77 9.54
CA VAL A 176 25.26 0.31 10.53
C VAL A 176 26.22 -0.64 9.81
N GLY A 177 27.38 -0.14 9.42
CA GLY A 177 28.27 -0.87 8.52
C GLY A 177 27.60 -1.11 7.17
N ASP A 178 27.50 -2.37 6.77
CA ASP A 178 26.80 -2.80 5.55
C ASP A 178 25.29 -3.04 5.73
N PHE A 179 24.78 -2.98 6.97
CA PHE A 179 23.37 -3.22 7.27
C PHE A 179 22.56 -1.94 7.14
N THR A 180 21.45 -2.00 6.41
CA THR A 180 20.44 -0.95 6.34
C THR A 180 19.25 -1.30 7.23
N ILE A 181 18.97 -0.45 8.20
CA ILE A 181 17.84 -0.64 9.12
C ILE A 181 16.73 0.35 8.75
N PRO A 182 15.60 -0.13 8.18
CA PRO A 182 14.48 0.71 7.79
C PRO A 182 13.52 0.95 8.97
N LEU A 183 13.95 1.75 9.96
CA LEU A 183 13.12 2.03 11.15
C LEU A 183 11.77 2.64 10.80
N GLY A 184 11.71 3.50 9.78
CA GLY A 184 10.46 4.08 9.33
C GLY A 184 9.43 3.03 8.90
N LEU A 185 9.86 2.00 8.15
CA LEU A 185 8.97 0.89 7.78
C LEU A 185 8.57 0.04 8.99
N ILE A 186 9.48 -0.21 9.92
CA ILE A 186 9.20 -0.97 11.15
C ILE A 186 8.15 -0.24 11.98
N LEU A 187 8.27 1.08 12.12
CA LEU A 187 7.28 1.90 12.83
C LEU A 187 5.91 1.90 12.15
N VAL A 188 5.88 2.05 10.83
CA VAL A 188 4.62 1.98 10.06
C VAL A 188 3.97 0.61 10.23
N PHE A 189 4.73 -0.47 10.13
CA PHE A 189 4.22 -1.81 10.35
C PHE A 189 3.69 -2.00 11.79
N GLY A 190 4.45 -1.54 12.80
CA GLY A 190 4.03 -1.57 14.20
C GLY A 190 2.75 -0.76 14.44
N LEU A 191 2.63 0.41 13.82
CA LEU A 191 1.43 1.24 13.87
C LEU A 191 0.22 0.52 13.26
N LEU A 192 0.39 -0.13 12.12
CA LEU A 192 -0.67 -0.92 11.49
C LEU A 192 -1.10 -2.11 12.36
N CYS A 193 -0.14 -2.83 12.95
CA CYS A 193 -0.43 -3.88 13.94
C CYS A 193 -1.23 -3.33 15.14
N PHE A 194 -0.85 -2.16 15.63
CA PHE A 194 -1.56 -1.50 16.72
C PHE A 194 -3.00 -1.12 16.33
N PHE A 195 -3.22 -0.59 15.13
CA PHE A 195 -4.57 -0.26 14.66
C PHE A 195 -5.44 -1.51 14.46
N VAL A 196 -4.90 -2.59 13.93
CA VAL A 196 -5.62 -3.86 13.81
C VAL A 196 -5.96 -4.43 15.19
N TRP A 197 -5.02 -4.37 16.13
CA TRP A 197 -5.27 -4.79 17.50
C TRP A 197 -6.37 -3.94 18.18
N LEU A 198 -6.33 -2.60 17.98
CA LEU A 198 -7.35 -1.69 18.49
C LEU A 198 -8.72 -1.95 17.86
N PHE A 199 -8.75 -2.24 16.55
CA PHE A 199 -9.96 -2.60 15.83
C PHE A 199 -10.63 -3.82 16.45
N PHE A 200 -9.87 -4.90 16.73
CA PHE A 200 -10.44 -6.10 17.37
C PHE A 200 -10.89 -5.90 18.81
N ARG A 201 -10.45 -4.84 19.48
CA ARG A 201 -11.00 -4.42 20.78
C ARG A 201 -12.24 -3.55 20.69
N SER A 202 -12.58 -3.06 19.51
CA SER A 202 -13.80 -2.29 19.28
C SER A 202 -15.05 -3.20 19.26
N LYS A 203 -16.23 -2.61 19.46
CA LYS A 203 -17.51 -3.33 19.40
C LYS A 203 -17.69 -4.07 18.06
N THR A 204 -17.32 -3.44 16.97
CA THR A 204 -17.36 -4.02 15.62
C THR A 204 -16.40 -5.20 15.47
N GLY A 205 -15.18 -5.10 15.96
CA GLY A 205 -14.20 -6.18 15.91
C GLY A 205 -14.61 -7.40 16.72
N ILE A 206 -15.15 -7.18 17.92
CA ILE A 206 -15.68 -8.27 18.78
C ILE A 206 -16.87 -8.96 18.12
N ALA A 207 -17.81 -8.18 17.57
CA ALA A 207 -18.96 -8.76 16.85
C ALA A 207 -18.54 -9.55 15.63
N MET A 208 -17.52 -9.07 14.89
CA MET A 208 -16.95 -9.73 13.73
C MET A 208 -16.29 -11.07 14.08
N SER A 209 -15.50 -11.12 15.17
CA SER A 209 -14.90 -12.36 15.65
C SER A 209 -15.97 -13.34 16.15
N GLY A 210 -17.00 -12.85 16.88
CA GLY A 210 -18.11 -13.67 17.33
C GLY A 210 -18.92 -14.28 16.19
N ALA A 211 -19.14 -13.52 15.10
CA ALA A 211 -19.80 -14.04 13.91
C ALA A 211 -18.96 -15.12 13.19
N GLY A 212 -17.64 -15.04 13.26
CA GLY A 212 -16.73 -16.04 12.70
C GLY A 212 -16.72 -17.35 13.49
N GLU A 213 -16.88 -17.29 14.81
CA GLU A 213 -16.92 -18.48 15.68
C GLU A 213 -18.30 -19.17 15.67
N ASN A 214 -19.37 -18.41 15.54
CA ASN A 214 -20.73 -18.96 15.53
C ASN A 214 -21.65 -18.10 14.66
N GLN A 215 -22.04 -18.62 13.49
CA GLN A 215 -22.97 -17.95 12.58
C GLN A 215 -24.38 -17.69 13.15
N LEU A 216 -24.72 -18.34 14.25
CA LEU A 216 -25.99 -18.14 14.96
C LEU A 216 -25.91 -17.01 16.00
N PHE A 217 -24.74 -16.43 16.20
CA PHE A 217 -24.52 -15.35 17.17
C PHE A 217 -25.01 -13.99 16.67
N THR A 218 -25.26 -13.85 15.37
CA THR A 218 -25.81 -12.66 14.73
C THR A 218 -27.28 -12.85 14.40
#